data_23477d748519933a6d4441d4ac5e6b0d
#
_entry.id   23477d748519933a6d4441d4ac5e6b0d
#
_cell.length_a   1.000
_cell.length_b   1.000
_cell.length_c   1.000
_cell.angle_alpha   90.00
_cell.angle_beta   90.00
_cell.angle_gamma   90.00
#
_symmetry.space_group_name_H-M   'P 1'
#
loop_
_entity.id
_entity.type
_entity.pdbx_description
1 polymer ?
#
loop_
_entity_poly.entity_id
_entity_poly.type
_entity_poly.pdbx_seq_one_letter_code
_entity_poly.pdbx_strand_id
1 'polypeptide(L)'
;MNLELFIARRLLKGKQNGAVSVPIVKIALAGIALGVCVMLLSILIITGFKNEITTKLSGFMAHLSITAYDREDAYSGSEIELNDSLLEVVRRVSDLKQMYAYVTKPAILKSKEEIHGVILKGMDSSYDASFYRKHLREGEYPDFFQAEPSREVLISAAVAAILNVSPGDKITAHFVQDPPRARVFTVKGIYDTGFKEYDDMLAVCDIRHLQKLNNWAPREVSGIAVELNDMKRILEVEAELDDTLPMNQDDDFYKITTLRETAPQVFDWLNLLNMNVWIILTLIVVVAGFNMVSGLLILILDKTSFIGILKALGYRNIRLRRLFLYIAAGLIGKGMVVGNILALTLGGLQALFRIVRLDSATYYMDTVPIYFDWVYIILLNVGVLVVSVLMLVVPTMLISRIKPIKAIRFE
;
A
#
# COMPACT_ATOMS: atom_id res chain seq x y z
N MET A 1 -35.75 18.01 -23.41
CA MET A 1 -35.16 16.75 -23.91
C MET A 1 -33.98 17.12 -24.82
N ASN A 2 -32.75 16.71 -24.51
CA ASN A 2 -31.58 17.09 -25.32
C ASN A 2 -31.59 16.23 -26.60
N LEU A 3 -31.92 16.82 -27.74
CA LEU A 3 -32.08 16.13 -29.03
C LEU A 3 -30.78 15.40 -29.42
N GLU A 4 -29.62 16.00 -29.14
CA GLU A 4 -28.32 15.43 -29.43
C GLU A 4 -28.07 14.12 -28.62
N LEU A 5 -28.51 14.09 -27.38
CA LEU A 5 -28.38 12.89 -26.51
C LEU A 5 -29.34 11.78 -26.99
N PHE A 6 -30.55 12.15 -27.43
CA PHE A 6 -31.52 11.20 -27.99
C PHE A 6 -30.99 10.52 -29.26
N ILE A 7 -30.48 11.34 -30.20
CA ILE A 7 -29.85 10.83 -31.44
C ILE A 7 -28.63 9.97 -31.14
N ALA A 8 -27.75 10.40 -30.21
CA ALA A 8 -26.57 9.64 -29.81
C ALA A 8 -26.94 8.27 -29.25
N ARG A 9 -27.93 8.19 -28.35
CA ARG A 9 -28.44 6.91 -27.80
C ARG A 9 -28.99 5.98 -28.84
N ARG A 10 -29.72 6.53 -29.84
CA ARG A 10 -30.30 5.75 -30.92
C ARG A 10 -29.25 5.19 -31.88
N LEU A 11 -28.20 5.99 -32.17
CA LEU A 11 -27.05 5.56 -32.97
C LEU A 11 -26.22 4.48 -32.26
N LEU A 12 -26.07 4.57 -30.92
CA LEU A 12 -25.38 3.56 -30.13
C LEU A 12 -26.18 2.25 -29.94
N LYS A 13 -27.52 2.28 -30.02
CA LYS A 13 -28.41 1.11 -29.87
C LYS A 13 -28.81 0.48 -31.18
N GLY A 14 -28.75 1.22 -32.31
CA GLY A 14 -29.18 0.72 -33.62
C GLY A 14 -28.30 -0.43 -34.10
N LYS A 15 -28.93 -1.53 -34.56
CA LYS A 15 -28.23 -2.56 -35.34
C LYS A 15 -27.74 -1.90 -36.63
N GLN A 16 -26.43 -1.60 -36.67
CA GLN A 16 -25.82 -1.03 -37.88
C GLN A 16 -25.60 -2.15 -38.87
N ASN A 17 -26.39 -2.15 -39.94
CA ASN A 17 -26.21 -3.05 -41.09
C ASN A 17 -25.09 -2.55 -42.04
N GLY A 18 -24.06 -1.91 -41.56
CA GLY A 18 -22.93 -1.42 -42.33
C GLY A 18 -21.66 -2.16 -41.97
N ALA A 19 -21.04 -2.83 -42.94
CA ALA A 19 -20.02 -3.87 -42.72
C ALA A 19 -18.66 -3.37 -42.16
N VAL A 20 -18.35 -2.06 -42.20
CA VAL A 20 -16.98 -1.59 -41.90
C VAL A 20 -16.85 -0.93 -40.50
N SER A 21 -17.88 -0.25 -40.02
CA SER A 21 -17.77 0.52 -38.76
C SER A 21 -17.86 -0.34 -37.46
N VAL A 22 -18.56 -1.48 -37.53
CA VAL A 22 -18.79 -2.35 -36.38
C VAL A 22 -17.48 -2.96 -35.81
N PRO A 23 -16.57 -3.54 -36.62
CA PRO A 23 -15.28 -4.06 -36.11
C PRO A 23 -14.41 -2.99 -35.48
N ILE A 24 -14.37 -1.80 -36.06
CA ILE A 24 -13.52 -0.69 -35.57
C ILE A 24 -14.00 -0.19 -34.21
N VAL A 25 -15.31 -0.03 -34.06
CA VAL A 25 -15.92 0.37 -32.77
C VAL A 25 -15.66 -0.71 -31.71
N LYS A 26 -15.71 -2.00 -32.05
CA LYS A 26 -15.36 -3.09 -31.13
C LYS A 26 -13.90 -3.07 -30.73
N ILE A 27 -12.97 -2.82 -31.68
CA ILE A 27 -11.54 -2.70 -31.39
C ILE A 27 -11.28 -1.50 -30.47
N ALA A 28 -11.87 -0.35 -30.74
CA ALA A 28 -11.74 0.82 -29.89
C ALA A 28 -12.29 0.55 -28.48
N LEU A 29 -13.45 -0.10 -28.36
CA LEU A 29 -14.04 -0.48 -27.08
C LEU A 29 -13.15 -1.47 -26.31
N ALA A 30 -12.60 -2.47 -27.01
CA ALA A 30 -11.66 -3.44 -26.40
C ALA A 30 -10.37 -2.75 -25.92
N GLY A 31 -9.84 -1.81 -26.70
CA GLY A 31 -8.66 -1.02 -26.29
C GLY A 31 -8.90 -0.18 -25.04
N ILE A 32 -10.07 0.47 -24.94
CA ILE A 32 -10.48 1.21 -23.74
C ILE A 32 -10.64 0.25 -22.54
N ALA A 33 -11.33 -0.85 -22.73
CA ALA A 33 -11.57 -1.84 -21.67
C ALA A 33 -10.26 -2.42 -21.15
N LEU A 34 -9.33 -2.79 -22.05
CA LEU A 34 -8.03 -3.30 -21.68
C LEU A 34 -7.21 -2.23 -20.96
N GLY A 35 -7.18 -0.99 -21.46
CA GLY A 35 -6.46 0.11 -20.82
C GLY A 35 -6.95 0.38 -19.41
N VAL A 36 -8.27 0.48 -19.22
CA VAL A 36 -8.88 0.67 -17.88
C VAL A 36 -8.60 -0.53 -16.96
N CYS A 37 -8.68 -1.75 -17.51
CA CYS A 37 -8.37 -2.96 -16.75
C CYS A 37 -6.93 -2.95 -16.22
N VAL A 38 -5.94 -2.67 -17.08
CA VAL A 38 -4.53 -2.62 -16.67
C VAL A 38 -4.27 -1.47 -15.70
N MET A 39 -4.81 -0.28 -15.95
CA MET A 39 -4.68 0.86 -15.04
C MET A 39 -5.25 0.55 -13.65
N LEU A 40 -6.43 -0.04 -13.59
CA LEU A 40 -7.07 -0.37 -12.31
C LEU A 40 -6.31 -1.46 -11.57
N LEU A 41 -5.89 -2.54 -12.26
CA LEU A 41 -5.05 -3.58 -11.65
C LEU A 41 -3.74 -3.01 -11.11
N SER A 42 -3.07 -2.11 -11.85
CA SER A 42 -1.84 -1.47 -11.38
C SER A 42 -2.05 -0.69 -10.08
N ILE A 43 -3.16 0.04 -9.94
CA ILE A 43 -3.49 0.75 -8.69
C ILE A 43 -3.80 -0.23 -7.56
N LEU A 44 -4.61 -1.27 -7.80
CA LEU A 44 -4.96 -2.27 -6.79
C LEU A 44 -3.71 -3.00 -6.27
N ILE A 45 -2.77 -3.31 -7.16
CA ILE A 45 -1.51 -3.97 -6.81
C ILE A 45 -0.63 -3.04 -5.98
N ILE A 46 -0.36 -1.80 -6.45
CA ILE A 46 0.55 -0.90 -5.73
C ILE A 46 0.00 -0.48 -4.37
N THR A 47 -1.31 -0.25 -4.27
CA THR A 47 -1.95 0.03 -2.98
C THR A 47 -1.89 -1.19 -2.05
N GLY A 48 -2.03 -2.39 -2.60
CA GLY A 48 -1.85 -3.65 -1.88
C GLY A 48 -0.42 -3.81 -1.34
N PHE A 49 0.58 -3.60 -2.19
CA PHE A 49 1.99 -3.62 -1.78
C PHE A 49 2.29 -2.65 -0.65
N LYS A 50 1.87 -1.39 -0.81
CA LYS A 50 2.06 -0.39 0.23
C LYS A 50 1.44 -0.79 1.56
N ASN A 51 0.19 -1.21 1.52
CA ASN A 51 -0.54 -1.59 2.72
C ASN A 51 0.09 -2.79 3.42
N GLU A 52 0.45 -3.84 2.67
CA GLU A 52 1.05 -5.06 3.22
C GLU A 52 2.42 -4.79 3.85
N ILE A 53 3.32 -4.10 3.11
CA ILE A 53 4.67 -3.78 3.60
C ILE A 53 4.59 -2.87 4.82
N THR A 54 3.75 -1.85 4.79
CA THR A 54 3.62 -0.92 5.90
C THR A 54 3.03 -1.59 7.13
N THR A 55 2.04 -2.49 6.96
CA THR A 55 1.45 -3.27 8.05
C THR A 55 2.46 -4.22 8.69
N LYS A 56 3.32 -4.88 7.88
CA LYS A 56 4.38 -5.74 8.42
C LYS A 56 5.42 -4.91 9.16
N LEU A 57 5.84 -3.80 8.56
CA LEU A 57 6.86 -2.93 9.14
C LEU A 57 6.39 -2.33 10.47
N SER A 58 5.14 -1.85 10.54
CA SER A 58 4.56 -1.33 11.79
C SER A 58 4.40 -2.41 12.86
N GLY A 59 4.19 -3.67 12.48
CA GLY A 59 4.16 -4.79 13.42
C GLY A 59 5.51 -5.04 14.11
N PHE A 60 6.62 -4.73 13.45
CA PHE A 60 7.96 -4.80 14.05
C PHE A 60 8.35 -3.56 14.84
N MET A 61 8.02 -2.36 14.33
CA MET A 61 8.60 -1.08 14.81
C MET A 61 7.59 -0.10 15.38
N ALA A 62 6.28 -0.35 15.24
CA ALA A 62 5.19 0.61 15.45
C ALA A 62 5.18 1.77 14.42
N HIS A 63 4.22 2.67 14.51
CA HIS A 63 4.13 3.83 13.61
C HIS A 63 5.02 4.99 14.04
N LEU A 64 5.14 5.19 15.36
CA LEU A 64 5.99 6.20 16.00
C LEU A 64 6.71 5.55 17.18
N SER A 65 7.93 6.01 17.45
CA SER A 65 8.72 5.65 18.61
C SER A 65 9.15 6.90 19.33
N ILE A 66 8.93 6.95 20.63
CA ILE A 66 9.40 8.02 21.53
C ILE A 66 10.58 7.46 22.31
N THR A 67 11.75 8.08 22.18
CA THR A 67 13.02 7.65 22.78
C THR A 67 13.75 8.82 23.39
N ALA A 68 14.86 8.58 24.10
CA ALA A 68 15.75 9.65 24.52
C ALA A 68 16.36 10.38 23.31
N TYR A 69 16.62 11.67 23.45
CA TYR A 69 17.15 12.51 22.37
C TYR A 69 18.58 12.15 21.98
N ASP A 70 19.40 11.79 22.96
CA ASP A 70 20.83 11.45 22.82
C ASP A 70 21.09 10.03 22.32
N ARG A 71 20.03 9.33 21.89
CA ARG A 71 20.16 7.96 21.39
C ARG A 71 20.98 7.90 20.10
N GLU A 72 22.25 7.50 20.22
CA GLU A 72 23.18 7.37 19.09
C GLU A 72 22.80 6.21 18.16
N ASP A 73 22.30 5.10 18.73
CA ASP A 73 21.95 3.88 18.00
C ASP A 73 20.50 3.46 18.20
N ALA A 74 19.84 2.98 17.13
CA ALA A 74 18.48 2.47 17.21
C ALA A 74 18.29 1.26 18.16
N TYR A 75 19.38 0.61 18.56
CA TYR A 75 19.36 -0.68 19.28
C TYR A 75 20.18 -0.71 20.56
N SER A 76 21.04 0.28 20.81
CA SER A 76 21.70 0.49 22.10
C SER A 76 21.21 1.83 22.64
N GLY A 77 20.56 1.86 23.78
CA GLY A 77 19.88 3.07 24.09
C GLY A 77 20.08 3.60 25.50
N SER A 78 20.06 4.91 25.57
CA SER A 78 19.70 5.64 26.76
C SER A 78 18.30 5.28 27.16
N GLU A 79 18.05 5.18 28.45
CA GLU A 79 16.74 4.94 29.01
C GLU A 79 15.87 6.20 29.00
N ILE A 80 14.60 5.99 28.91
CA ILE A 80 13.58 6.96 29.28
C ILE A 80 12.78 6.45 30.47
N GLU A 81 12.45 7.31 31.41
CA GLU A 81 11.56 6.96 32.51
C GLU A 81 10.10 7.13 32.10
N LEU A 82 9.31 6.09 32.32
CA LEU A 82 7.85 6.12 32.12
C LEU A 82 7.21 6.92 33.24
N ASN A 83 7.25 8.26 33.16
CA ASN A 83 6.53 9.12 34.07
C ASN A 83 5.04 9.23 33.68
N ASP A 84 4.19 9.57 34.66
CA ASP A 84 2.75 9.60 34.45
C ASP A 84 2.33 10.73 33.48
N SER A 85 3.10 11.84 33.44
CA SER A 85 2.87 12.95 32.49
C SER A 85 3.07 12.51 31.04
N LEU A 86 4.19 11.81 30.75
CA LEU A 86 4.49 11.27 29.44
C LEU A 86 3.40 10.29 28.97
N LEU A 87 3.03 9.35 29.85
CA LEU A 87 2.02 8.36 29.55
C LEU A 87 0.65 9.00 29.31
N GLU A 88 0.31 10.07 30.04
CA GLU A 88 -0.96 10.77 29.86
C GLU A 88 -1.02 11.51 28.51
N VAL A 89 0.06 12.17 28.11
CA VAL A 89 0.16 12.82 26.79
C VAL A 89 0.00 11.81 25.67
N VAL A 90 0.73 10.69 25.71
CA VAL A 90 0.66 9.66 24.67
C VAL A 90 -0.74 9.02 24.61
N ARG A 91 -1.41 8.81 25.77
CA ARG A 91 -2.77 8.26 25.79
C ARG A 91 -3.83 9.19 25.19
N ARG A 92 -3.57 10.50 25.18
CA ARG A 92 -4.48 11.50 24.58
C ARG A 92 -4.33 11.65 23.08
N VAL A 93 -3.33 11.02 22.50
CA VAL A 93 -3.11 11.05 21.03
C VAL A 93 -4.38 10.66 20.28
N SER A 94 -4.75 11.51 19.36
CA SER A 94 -5.88 11.24 18.47
C SER A 94 -5.57 10.05 17.56
N ASP A 95 -6.51 9.10 17.44
CA ASP A 95 -6.38 7.89 16.62
C ASP A 95 -5.43 6.81 17.18
N LEU A 96 -5.12 6.85 18.47
CA LEU A 96 -4.31 5.83 19.13
C LEU A 96 -4.99 4.45 19.02
N LYS A 97 -4.26 3.47 18.47
CA LYS A 97 -4.66 2.06 18.46
C LYS A 97 -4.13 1.34 19.69
N GLN A 98 -2.82 1.44 19.90
CA GLN A 98 -2.13 0.93 21.10
C GLN A 98 -0.85 1.70 21.35
N MET A 99 -0.42 1.68 22.61
CA MET A 99 0.91 2.08 23.03
C MET A 99 1.51 1.01 23.93
N TYR A 100 2.80 0.77 23.79
CA TYR A 100 3.51 -0.17 24.65
C TYR A 100 4.96 0.26 24.84
N ALA A 101 5.50 -0.10 26.01
CA ALA A 101 6.91 0.12 26.31
C ALA A 101 7.75 -1.03 25.74
N TYR A 102 8.97 -0.72 25.30
CA TYR A 102 9.89 -1.72 24.82
C TYR A 102 11.33 -1.45 25.25
N VAL A 103 12.10 -2.53 25.35
CA VAL A 103 13.56 -2.46 25.52
C VAL A 103 14.20 -3.26 24.38
N THR A 104 15.18 -2.68 23.70
CA THR A 104 15.96 -3.37 22.68
C THR A 104 17.39 -3.58 23.13
N LYS A 105 17.95 -4.76 22.85
CA LYS A 105 19.36 -5.03 23.12
C LYS A 105 19.94 -6.02 22.10
N PRO A 106 21.06 -5.70 21.46
CA PRO A 106 21.79 -6.64 20.61
C PRO A 106 22.27 -7.85 21.44
N ALA A 107 22.14 -9.03 20.87
CA ALA A 107 22.56 -10.26 21.48
C ALA A 107 23.06 -11.26 20.43
N ILE A 108 23.94 -12.16 20.84
CA ILE A 108 24.36 -13.32 20.06
C ILE A 108 23.64 -14.54 20.63
N LEU A 109 22.71 -15.08 19.86
CA LEU A 109 22.05 -16.34 20.20
C LEU A 109 22.96 -17.50 19.85
N LYS A 110 23.09 -18.44 20.77
CA LYS A 110 23.88 -19.64 20.62
C LYS A 110 23.02 -20.87 20.89
N SER A 111 22.97 -21.76 19.93
CA SER A 111 22.48 -23.13 20.10
C SER A 111 23.63 -24.08 20.47
N LYS A 112 23.49 -25.37 20.28
CA LYS A 112 24.56 -26.36 20.54
C LYS A 112 25.74 -26.21 19.58
N GLU A 113 25.45 -25.90 18.31
CA GLU A 113 26.42 -25.96 17.20
C GLU A 113 26.59 -24.61 16.49
N GLU A 114 25.53 -23.76 16.49
CA GLU A 114 25.46 -22.56 15.68
C GLU A 114 25.28 -21.30 16.53
N ILE A 115 25.72 -20.18 15.98
CA ILE A 115 25.56 -18.84 16.56
C ILE A 115 24.96 -17.87 15.55
N HIS A 116 24.11 -16.95 16.02
CA HIS A 116 23.51 -15.93 15.17
C HIS A 116 23.30 -14.63 15.96
N GLY A 117 23.61 -13.48 15.33
CA GLY A 117 23.39 -12.15 15.93
C GLY A 117 21.94 -11.72 15.75
N VAL A 118 21.29 -11.29 16.83
CA VAL A 118 19.92 -10.76 16.80
C VAL A 118 19.78 -9.52 17.67
N ILE A 119 18.69 -8.81 17.48
CA ILE A 119 18.20 -7.79 18.39
C ILE A 119 17.07 -8.40 19.20
N LEU A 120 17.27 -8.54 20.50
CA LEU A 120 16.21 -8.91 21.41
C LEU A 120 15.34 -7.70 21.68
N LYS A 121 14.04 -7.79 21.37
CA LYS A 121 13.02 -6.81 21.71
C LYS A 121 12.20 -7.33 22.88
N GLY A 122 12.42 -6.72 24.03
CA GLY A 122 11.63 -6.98 25.24
C GLY A 122 10.30 -6.26 25.13
N MET A 123 9.22 -7.00 25.32
CA MET A 123 7.85 -6.48 25.36
C MET A 123 7.22 -6.78 26.69
N ASP A 124 6.32 -5.91 27.12
CA ASP A 124 5.54 -6.09 28.33
C ASP A 124 4.15 -6.70 28.04
N SER A 125 3.35 -6.86 29.09
CA SER A 125 2.00 -7.41 29.00
C SER A 125 1.00 -6.45 28.30
N SER A 126 1.32 -5.20 28.08
CA SER A 126 0.44 -4.24 27.40
C SER A 126 0.46 -4.40 25.85
N TYR A 127 1.46 -5.10 25.32
CA TYR A 127 1.59 -5.32 23.89
C TYR A 127 0.51 -6.26 23.34
N ASP A 128 -0.23 -5.81 22.32
CA ASP A 128 -1.13 -6.69 21.55
C ASP A 128 -0.35 -7.59 20.62
N ALA A 129 -0.25 -8.85 21.00
CA ALA A 129 0.48 -9.87 20.25
C ALA A 129 -0.22 -10.35 18.95
N SER A 130 -1.30 -9.69 18.52
CA SER A 130 -2.08 -10.10 17.34
C SER A 130 -1.23 -10.22 16.08
N PHE A 131 -0.25 -9.32 15.91
CA PHE A 131 0.70 -9.38 14.80
C PHE A 131 1.50 -10.68 14.78
N TYR A 132 2.18 -11.02 15.87
CA TYR A 132 2.98 -12.25 15.95
C TYR A 132 2.13 -13.50 15.94
N ARG A 133 0.96 -13.49 16.59
CA ARG A 133 0.02 -14.62 16.56
C ARG A 133 -0.49 -14.93 15.17
N LYS A 134 -0.73 -13.91 14.35
CA LYS A 134 -1.14 -14.07 12.94
C LYS A 134 -0.05 -14.74 12.09
N HIS A 135 1.22 -14.48 12.42
CA HIS A 135 2.38 -14.99 11.68
C HIS A 135 3.06 -16.18 12.36
N LEU A 136 2.46 -16.73 13.42
CA LEU A 136 3.00 -17.90 14.13
C LEU A 136 2.95 -19.12 13.21
N ARG A 137 4.08 -19.81 13.05
CA ARG A 137 4.19 -21.06 12.30
C ARG A 137 4.15 -22.29 13.20
N GLU A 138 4.90 -22.25 14.31
CA GLU A 138 5.06 -23.37 15.22
C GLU A 138 5.08 -22.89 16.66
N GLY A 139 4.60 -23.74 17.59
CA GLY A 139 4.56 -23.42 19.00
C GLY A 139 3.47 -22.40 19.37
N GLU A 140 3.75 -21.59 20.38
CA GLU A 140 2.82 -20.60 20.93
C GLU A 140 3.52 -19.25 21.15
N TYR A 141 2.75 -18.17 21.24
CA TYR A 141 3.29 -16.87 21.66
C TYR A 141 3.63 -16.93 23.16
N PRO A 142 4.83 -16.44 23.58
CA PRO A 142 5.24 -16.44 24.99
C PRO A 142 4.26 -15.67 25.88
N ASP A 143 4.08 -16.16 27.12
CA ASP A 143 3.24 -15.48 28.10
C ASP A 143 4.07 -14.55 28.98
N PHE A 144 3.90 -13.23 28.77
CA PHE A 144 4.58 -12.18 29.54
C PHE A 144 3.72 -11.62 30.69
N PHE A 145 2.55 -12.19 30.94
CA PHE A 145 1.66 -11.78 32.04
C PHE A 145 2.02 -12.39 33.38
N GLN A 146 2.96 -13.32 33.44
CA GLN A 146 3.35 -14.03 34.66
C GLN A 146 4.01 -13.11 35.68
N ALA A 147 3.85 -13.40 36.96
CA ALA A 147 4.46 -12.63 38.06
C ALA A 147 6.01 -12.66 37.97
N GLU A 148 6.61 -13.79 37.61
CA GLU A 148 8.03 -13.91 37.38
C GLU A 148 8.36 -13.67 35.90
N PRO A 149 9.56 -13.09 35.58
CA PRO A 149 10.01 -12.89 34.21
C PRO A 149 10.05 -14.20 33.44
N SER A 150 9.29 -14.29 32.34
CA SER A 150 9.24 -15.47 31.50
C SER A 150 10.55 -15.72 30.77
N ARG A 151 11.11 -16.92 30.88
CA ARG A 151 12.32 -17.34 30.14
C ARG A 151 12.01 -17.84 28.73
N GLU A 152 10.84 -17.57 28.24
CA GLU A 152 10.41 -17.94 26.90
C GLU A 152 10.84 -16.86 25.89
N VAL A 153 11.14 -17.29 24.67
CA VAL A 153 11.50 -16.40 23.56
C VAL A 153 10.74 -16.82 22.31
N LEU A 154 10.33 -15.83 21.53
CA LEU A 154 9.78 -15.99 20.20
C LEU A 154 10.87 -15.61 19.18
N ILE A 155 11.19 -16.53 18.27
CA ILE A 155 12.18 -16.33 17.21
C ILE A 155 11.54 -16.50 15.84
N SER A 156 12.16 -15.98 14.81
CA SER A 156 11.68 -16.21 13.45
C SER A 156 12.05 -17.59 12.92
N ALA A 157 11.39 -18.02 11.85
CA ALA A 157 11.71 -19.25 11.14
C ALA A 157 13.11 -19.21 10.52
N ALA A 158 13.57 -18.03 10.11
CA ALA A 158 14.91 -17.83 9.59
C ALA A 158 15.97 -18.05 10.67
N VAL A 159 15.82 -17.42 11.84
CA VAL A 159 16.71 -17.60 13.00
C VAL A 159 16.67 -19.05 13.49
N ALA A 160 15.48 -19.66 13.55
CA ALA A 160 15.32 -21.07 13.96
C ALA A 160 16.06 -22.03 13.01
N ALA A 161 15.98 -21.78 11.69
CA ALA A 161 16.69 -22.56 10.68
C ALA A 161 18.22 -22.44 10.81
N ILE A 162 18.73 -21.20 11.03
CA ILE A 162 20.16 -20.95 11.20
C ILE A 162 20.67 -21.65 12.47
N LEU A 163 19.94 -21.53 13.58
CA LEU A 163 20.34 -22.10 14.85
C LEU A 163 20.02 -23.61 14.97
N ASN A 164 19.31 -24.19 14.02
CA ASN A 164 18.82 -25.57 14.01
C ASN A 164 18.08 -25.92 15.31
N VAL A 165 17.06 -25.12 15.65
CA VAL A 165 16.26 -25.27 16.88
C VAL A 165 14.76 -25.32 16.57
N SER A 166 14.02 -25.98 17.44
CA SER A 166 12.55 -26.12 17.40
C SER A 166 11.92 -25.60 18.70
N PRO A 167 10.57 -25.41 18.74
CA PRO A 167 9.89 -25.07 19.98
C PRO A 167 10.19 -26.08 21.10
N GLY A 168 10.55 -25.56 22.29
CA GLY A 168 10.98 -26.34 23.45
C GLY A 168 12.50 -26.42 23.62
N ASP A 169 13.29 -26.12 22.61
CA ASP A 169 14.74 -26.11 22.70
C ASP A 169 15.25 -24.92 23.51
N LYS A 170 16.43 -25.09 24.13
CA LYS A 170 17.10 -24.03 24.87
C LYS A 170 18.18 -23.38 24.04
N ILE A 171 18.17 -22.05 24.05
CA ILE A 171 19.20 -21.20 23.43
C ILE A 171 19.78 -20.27 24.47
N THR A 172 21.04 -19.87 24.31
CA THR A 172 21.73 -18.93 25.18
C THR A 172 21.94 -17.61 24.44
N ALA A 173 21.41 -16.53 24.98
CA ALA A 173 21.68 -15.18 24.50
C ALA A 173 22.89 -14.61 25.24
N HIS A 174 23.94 -14.28 24.49
CA HIS A 174 25.14 -13.60 24.98
C HIS A 174 25.05 -12.12 24.65
N PHE A 175 25.24 -11.29 25.66
CA PHE A 175 25.21 -9.82 25.54
C PHE A 175 26.61 -9.26 25.59
N VAL A 176 26.96 -8.46 24.59
CA VAL A 176 28.26 -7.80 24.48
C VAL A 176 28.22 -6.54 25.35
N GLN A 177 28.63 -6.68 26.58
CA GLN A 177 28.74 -5.60 27.59
C GLN A 177 29.82 -5.94 28.59
N ASP A 178 30.20 -5.01 29.44
CA ASP A 178 31.18 -5.20 30.50
C ASP A 178 30.54 -5.13 31.91
N PRO A 179 30.58 -6.19 32.70
CA PRO A 179 31.03 -7.57 32.36
C PRO A 179 30.09 -8.28 31.40
N PRO A 180 30.58 -9.24 30.57
CA PRO A 180 29.73 -10.02 29.67
C PRO A 180 28.66 -10.78 30.45
N ARG A 181 27.43 -10.74 29.95
CA ARG A 181 26.30 -11.41 30.57
C ARG A 181 25.65 -12.40 29.57
N ALA A 182 25.08 -13.46 30.09
CA ALA A 182 24.32 -14.42 29.29
C ALA A 182 22.99 -14.77 29.96
N ARG A 183 22.00 -15.12 29.14
CA ARG A 183 20.68 -15.62 29.60
C ARG A 183 20.28 -16.81 28.77
N VAL A 184 19.73 -17.80 29.43
CA VAL A 184 19.17 -18.98 28.77
C VAL A 184 17.68 -18.77 28.59
N PHE A 185 17.22 -18.92 27.35
CA PHE A 185 15.82 -18.86 26.96
C PHE A 185 15.37 -20.20 26.40
N THR A 186 14.08 -20.49 26.52
CA THR A 186 13.42 -21.62 25.85
C THR A 186 12.62 -21.09 24.68
N VAL A 187 12.82 -21.62 23.49
CA VAL A 187 12.04 -21.27 22.30
C VAL A 187 10.61 -21.69 22.51
N LYS A 188 9.68 -20.75 22.63
CA LYS A 188 8.25 -21.02 22.83
C LYS A 188 7.51 -21.15 21.51
N GLY A 189 7.85 -20.30 20.57
CA GLY A 189 7.25 -20.28 19.25
C GLY A 189 8.18 -19.77 18.17
N ILE A 190 7.80 -20.07 16.95
CA ILE A 190 8.50 -19.67 15.73
C ILE A 190 7.52 -18.94 14.85
N TYR A 191 7.84 -17.70 14.49
CA TYR A 191 7.05 -16.87 13.59
C TYR A 191 7.70 -16.72 12.23
N ASP A 192 6.91 -16.36 11.21
CA ASP A 192 7.39 -16.04 9.87
C ASP A 192 6.48 -15.00 9.24
N THR A 193 7.01 -13.79 9.05
CA THR A 193 6.27 -12.71 8.42
C THR A 193 6.52 -12.64 6.92
N GLY A 194 7.54 -13.35 6.41
CA GLY A 194 8.05 -13.23 5.06
C GLY A 194 8.82 -11.94 4.81
N PHE A 195 9.09 -11.13 5.85
CA PHE A 195 9.93 -9.93 5.76
C PHE A 195 11.35 -10.28 6.24
N LYS A 196 12.09 -10.90 5.33
CA LYS A 196 13.36 -11.58 5.65
C LYS A 196 14.35 -10.71 6.42
N GLU A 197 14.48 -9.44 6.08
CA GLU A 197 15.43 -8.52 6.70
C GLU A 197 15.19 -8.38 8.21
N TYR A 198 13.92 -8.31 8.64
CA TYR A 198 13.55 -8.21 10.05
C TYR A 198 13.41 -9.58 10.71
N ASP A 199 12.95 -10.57 9.96
CA ASP A 199 12.86 -11.95 10.44
C ASP A 199 14.26 -12.50 10.80
N ASP A 200 15.31 -12.12 10.06
CA ASP A 200 16.70 -12.53 10.36
C ASP A 200 17.28 -11.83 11.60
N MET A 201 16.72 -10.68 12.00
CA MET A 201 17.33 -9.83 13.03
C MET A 201 16.59 -9.82 14.37
N LEU A 202 15.25 -10.03 14.38
CA LEU A 202 14.46 -9.77 15.57
C LEU A 202 14.04 -11.05 16.30
N ALA A 203 14.19 -11.02 17.63
CA ALA A 203 13.61 -12.00 18.54
C ALA A 203 12.88 -11.26 19.67
N VAL A 204 11.79 -11.86 20.17
CA VAL A 204 10.95 -11.23 21.20
C VAL A 204 11.04 -11.99 22.50
N CYS A 205 11.24 -11.25 23.61
CA CYS A 205 11.33 -11.81 24.95
C CYS A 205 10.60 -10.90 25.96
N ASP A 206 10.59 -11.33 27.21
CA ASP A 206 10.06 -10.53 28.34
C ASP A 206 10.99 -9.32 28.61
N ILE A 207 10.41 -8.13 28.63
CA ILE A 207 11.12 -6.85 28.84
C ILE A 207 11.95 -6.84 30.13
N ARG A 208 11.46 -7.49 31.20
CA ARG A 208 12.10 -7.53 32.51
C ARG A 208 13.48 -8.18 32.50
N HIS A 209 13.77 -9.08 31.54
CA HIS A 209 15.11 -9.64 31.38
C HIS A 209 16.10 -8.59 30.87
N LEU A 210 15.70 -7.75 29.91
CA LEU A 210 16.55 -6.74 29.33
C LEU A 210 16.76 -5.55 30.28
N GLN A 211 15.72 -5.16 31.02
CA GLN A 211 15.83 -4.16 32.09
C GLN A 211 16.87 -4.59 33.15
N LYS A 212 16.80 -5.83 33.64
CA LYS A 212 17.79 -6.39 34.58
C LYS A 212 19.20 -6.47 34.00
N LEU A 213 19.35 -6.68 32.70
CA LEU A 213 20.66 -6.69 32.03
C LEU A 213 21.27 -5.32 31.96
N ASN A 214 20.47 -4.29 31.77
CA ASN A 214 20.89 -2.90 31.74
C ASN A 214 21.06 -2.29 33.16
N ASN A 215 20.66 -2.99 34.22
CA ASN A 215 20.49 -2.51 35.58
C ASN A 215 19.45 -1.38 35.71
N TRP A 216 18.43 -1.43 34.86
CA TRP A 216 17.33 -0.46 34.79
C TRP A 216 16.21 -0.81 35.79
N ALA A 217 15.56 0.24 36.28
CA ALA A 217 14.35 0.12 37.08
C ALA A 217 13.16 -0.35 36.21
N PRO A 218 12.07 -0.84 36.80
CA PRO A 218 10.91 -1.33 36.05
C PRO A 218 10.23 -0.27 35.17
N ARG A 219 10.44 1.02 35.45
CA ARG A 219 9.88 2.14 34.67
C ARG A 219 10.89 2.71 33.64
N GLU A 220 12.10 2.21 33.60
CA GLU A 220 13.11 2.60 32.63
C GLU A 220 13.06 1.69 31.42
N VAL A 221 12.94 2.28 30.23
CA VAL A 221 12.74 1.56 28.97
C VAL A 221 13.52 2.23 27.82
N SER A 222 13.76 1.52 26.75
CA SER A 222 14.40 2.09 25.55
C SER A 222 13.48 3.07 24.82
N GLY A 223 12.17 2.92 24.96
CA GLY A 223 11.20 3.80 24.33
C GLY A 223 9.77 3.33 24.47
N ILE A 224 8.88 4.21 24.03
CA ILE A 224 7.43 3.94 23.90
C ILE A 224 7.12 3.82 22.42
N ALA A 225 6.48 2.74 22.04
CA ALA A 225 5.95 2.51 20.72
C ALA A 225 4.50 2.94 20.65
N VAL A 226 4.13 3.68 19.62
CA VAL A 226 2.78 4.20 19.38
C VAL A 226 2.27 3.68 18.06
N GLU A 227 1.15 2.96 18.07
CA GLU A 227 0.45 2.52 16.88
C GLU A 227 -0.86 3.28 16.71
N LEU A 228 -1.13 3.73 15.49
CA LEU A 228 -2.34 4.45 15.09
C LEU A 228 -3.28 3.53 14.32
N ASN A 229 -4.57 3.87 14.30
CA ASN A 229 -5.54 3.17 13.46
C ASN A 229 -5.36 3.54 11.98
N ASP A 230 -5.06 4.81 11.66
CA ASP A 230 -4.77 5.28 10.30
C ASP A 230 -3.33 5.83 10.20
N MET A 231 -2.48 5.09 9.51
CA MET A 231 -1.11 5.48 9.27
C MET A 231 -0.96 6.83 8.51
N LYS A 232 -1.98 7.27 7.78
CA LYS A 232 -1.93 8.55 7.06
C LYS A 232 -1.81 9.75 7.99
N ARG A 233 -2.15 9.57 9.27
CA ARG A 233 -2.10 10.61 10.30
C ARG A 233 -0.78 10.69 11.05
N ILE A 234 0.23 9.89 10.69
CA ILE A 234 1.53 9.85 11.38
C ILE A 234 2.12 11.26 11.52
N LEU A 235 2.19 12.04 10.43
CA LEU A 235 2.78 13.38 10.45
C LEU A 235 1.97 14.38 11.30
N GLU A 236 0.66 14.23 11.36
CA GLU A 236 -0.22 15.05 12.20
C GLU A 236 0.00 14.72 13.68
N VAL A 237 0.08 13.42 14.00
CA VAL A 237 0.31 12.96 15.37
C VAL A 237 1.74 13.23 15.84
N GLU A 238 2.71 13.13 14.96
CA GLU A 238 4.10 13.52 15.24
C GLU A 238 4.18 14.99 15.68
N ALA A 239 3.56 15.90 14.91
CA ALA A 239 3.50 17.31 15.27
C ALA A 239 2.73 17.57 16.57
N GLU A 240 1.61 16.85 16.82
CA GLU A 240 0.85 16.92 18.07
C GLU A 240 1.69 16.50 19.28
N LEU A 241 2.47 15.43 19.14
CA LEU A 241 3.36 14.94 20.19
C LEU A 241 4.55 15.88 20.42
N ASP A 242 5.15 16.42 19.36
CA ASP A 242 6.29 17.33 19.45
C ASP A 242 5.94 18.62 20.23
N ASP A 243 4.70 19.10 20.03
CA ASP A 243 4.19 20.29 20.76
C ASP A 243 3.78 20.00 22.21
N THR A 244 3.42 18.75 22.55
CA THR A 244 2.78 18.43 23.84
C THR A 244 3.62 17.59 24.79
N LEU A 245 4.69 16.95 24.29
CA LEU A 245 5.56 16.14 25.15
C LEU A 245 6.26 17.00 26.21
N PRO A 246 6.25 16.55 27.48
CA PRO A 246 7.01 17.21 28.53
C PRO A 246 8.52 17.06 28.30
N MET A 247 9.32 17.95 28.90
CA MET A 247 10.76 17.73 28.98
C MET A 247 11.07 16.49 29.84
N ASN A 248 12.15 15.78 29.53
CA ASN A 248 12.64 14.67 30.34
C ASN A 248 13.14 15.19 31.70
N GLN A 249 13.38 14.29 32.66
CA GLN A 249 13.85 14.64 34.02
C GLN A 249 15.21 15.37 34.03
N ASP A 250 16.02 15.15 32.99
CA ASP A 250 17.32 15.81 32.82
C ASP A 250 17.27 17.11 32.00
N ASP A 251 16.08 17.73 31.86
CA ASP A 251 15.80 18.87 30.97
C ASP A 251 16.07 18.60 29.47
N ASP A 252 16.20 17.32 29.09
CA ASP A 252 16.39 16.89 27.72
C ASP A 252 15.03 16.64 27.00
N PHE A 253 15.05 16.77 25.68
CA PHE A 253 13.90 16.52 24.84
C PHE A 253 13.75 15.03 24.52
N TYR A 254 12.52 14.58 24.34
CA TYR A 254 12.26 13.27 23.72
C TYR A 254 12.48 13.38 22.22
N LYS A 255 12.99 12.30 21.63
CA LYS A 255 13.06 12.14 20.18
C LYS A 255 11.88 11.33 19.71
N ILE A 256 11.03 11.92 18.89
CA ILE A 256 9.98 11.21 18.15
C ILE A 256 10.60 10.75 16.84
N THR A 257 10.44 9.49 16.51
CA THR A 257 10.93 8.91 15.26
C THR A 257 9.78 8.18 14.58
N THR A 258 9.50 8.56 13.36
CA THR A 258 8.44 7.92 12.54
C THR A 258 8.94 6.61 11.93
N LEU A 259 8.01 5.72 11.59
CA LEU A 259 8.30 4.48 10.87
C LEU A 259 9.06 4.75 9.56
N ARG A 260 8.79 5.89 8.92
CA ARG A 260 9.46 6.31 7.68
C ARG A 260 10.92 6.66 7.90
N GLU A 261 11.24 7.30 9.02
CA GLU A 261 12.63 7.64 9.39
C GLU A 261 13.42 6.43 9.88
N THR A 262 12.72 5.47 10.49
CA THR A 262 13.35 4.23 10.96
C THR A 262 13.70 3.29 9.82
N ALA A 263 12.90 3.26 8.75
CA ALA A 263 13.10 2.39 7.58
C ALA A 263 13.07 3.18 6.26
N PRO A 264 13.95 4.18 6.06
CA PRO A 264 13.90 5.08 4.92
C PRO A 264 14.05 4.34 3.59
N GLN A 265 14.91 3.31 3.53
CA GLN A 265 15.15 2.52 2.32
C GLN A 265 13.88 1.83 1.79
N VAL A 266 13.05 1.30 2.69
CA VAL A 266 11.79 0.64 2.32
C VAL A 266 10.81 1.68 1.76
N PHE A 267 10.69 2.84 2.39
CA PHE A 267 9.81 3.91 1.92
C PHE A 267 10.28 4.53 0.61
N ASP A 268 11.58 4.68 0.40
CA ASP A 268 12.15 5.14 -0.87
C ASP A 268 11.86 4.14 -1.99
N TRP A 269 12.01 2.86 -1.73
CA TRP A 269 11.62 1.82 -2.67
C TRP A 269 10.12 1.84 -3.00
N LEU A 270 9.24 2.03 -2.00
CA LEU A 270 7.80 2.20 -2.21
C LEU A 270 7.48 3.45 -3.03
N ASN A 271 8.24 4.55 -2.85
CA ASN A 271 8.09 5.76 -3.65
C ASN A 271 8.51 5.55 -5.11
N LEU A 272 9.58 4.79 -5.36
CA LEU A 272 9.99 4.40 -6.71
C LEU A 272 8.91 3.55 -7.40
N LEU A 273 8.29 2.61 -6.69
CA LEU A 273 7.17 1.85 -7.24
C LEU A 273 5.99 2.75 -7.62
N ASN A 274 5.67 3.74 -6.79
CA ASN A 274 4.64 4.73 -7.13
C ASN A 274 4.97 5.50 -8.41
N MET A 275 6.20 5.99 -8.54
CA MET A 275 6.63 6.73 -9.72
C MET A 275 6.48 5.88 -10.98
N ASN A 276 6.89 4.62 -10.93
CA ASN A 276 6.75 3.68 -12.04
C ASN A 276 5.28 3.49 -12.44
N VAL A 277 4.38 3.35 -11.46
CA VAL A 277 2.93 3.22 -11.74
C VAL A 277 2.39 4.48 -12.41
N TRP A 278 2.77 5.69 -11.95
CA TRP A 278 2.35 6.93 -12.58
C TRP A 278 2.83 7.05 -14.04
N ILE A 279 4.05 6.61 -14.33
CA ILE A 279 4.58 6.56 -15.71
C ILE A 279 3.74 5.61 -16.56
N ILE A 280 3.49 4.39 -16.06
CA ILE A 280 2.68 3.39 -16.76
C ILE A 280 1.25 3.90 -17.00
N LEU A 281 0.60 4.48 -15.99
CA LEU A 281 -0.74 5.04 -16.12
C LEU A 281 -0.79 6.14 -17.18
N THR A 282 0.19 7.06 -17.17
CA THR A 282 0.29 8.12 -18.16
C THR A 282 0.45 7.56 -19.57
N LEU A 283 1.34 6.59 -19.76
CA LEU A 283 1.55 5.93 -21.05
C LEU A 283 0.29 5.25 -21.57
N ILE A 284 -0.42 4.50 -20.70
CA ILE A 284 -1.66 3.82 -21.07
C ILE A 284 -2.75 4.83 -21.44
N VAL A 285 -2.89 5.94 -20.70
CA VAL A 285 -3.84 7.01 -21.02
C VAL A 285 -3.56 7.62 -22.39
N VAL A 286 -2.29 7.88 -22.68
CA VAL A 286 -1.88 8.41 -24.01
C VAL A 286 -2.22 7.43 -25.12
N VAL A 287 -1.87 6.16 -24.98
CA VAL A 287 -2.18 5.12 -25.98
C VAL A 287 -3.69 4.93 -26.16
N ALA A 288 -4.43 4.87 -25.06
CA ALA A 288 -5.90 4.77 -25.11
C ALA A 288 -6.51 6.00 -25.78
N GLY A 289 -5.96 7.20 -25.53
CA GLY A 289 -6.38 8.43 -26.17
C GLY A 289 -6.18 8.41 -27.70
N PHE A 290 -5.01 7.96 -28.16
CA PHE A 290 -4.75 7.79 -29.60
C PHE A 290 -5.71 6.80 -30.26
N ASN A 291 -5.98 5.67 -29.61
CA ASN A 291 -6.95 4.69 -30.09
C ASN A 291 -8.35 5.29 -30.20
N MET A 292 -8.77 6.10 -29.22
CA MET A 292 -10.06 6.77 -29.23
C MET A 292 -10.16 7.86 -30.30
N VAL A 293 -9.10 8.67 -30.47
CA VAL A 293 -9.02 9.67 -31.54
C VAL A 293 -9.18 8.99 -32.89
N SER A 294 -8.43 7.92 -33.14
CA SER A 294 -8.51 7.15 -34.41
C SER A 294 -9.90 6.55 -34.61
N GLY A 295 -10.48 5.92 -33.58
CA GLY A 295 -11.83 5.35 -33.64
C GLY A 295 -12.92 6.41 -33.93
N LEU A 296 -12.81 7.59 -33.29
CA LEU A 296 -13.74 8.68 -33.55
C LEU A 296 -13.58 9.28 -34.94
N LEU A 297 -12.34 9.43 -35.44
CA LEU A 297 -12.08 9.89 -36.80
C LEU A 297 -12.72 8.96 -37.84
N ILE A 298 -12.54 7.64 -37.68
CA ILE A 298 -13.13 6.67 -38.57
C ILE A 298 -14.66 6.72 -38.50
N LEU A 299 -15.23 6.85 -37.29
CA LEU A 299 -16.67 7.00 -37.12
C LEU A 299 -17.21 8.27 -37.79
N ILE A 300 -16.47 9.41 -37.71
CA ILE A 300 -16.83 10.66 -38.39
C ILE A 300 -16.81 10.47 -39.89
N LEU A 301 -15.80 9.80 -40.43
CA LEU A 301 -15.67 9.53 -41.87
C LEU A 301 -16.79 8.59 -42.35
N ASP A 302 -17.07 7.53 -41.62
CA ASP A 302 -18.18 6.58 -41.94
C ASP A 302 -19.57 7.27 -41.94
N LYS A 303 -19.76 8.28 -41.09
CA LYS A 303 -21.01 9.04 -40.98
C LYS A 303 -21.00 10.39 -41.72
N THR A 304 -20.10 10.56 -42.70
CA THR A 304 -19.93 11.83 -43.43
C THR A 304 -21.22 12.21 -44.16
N SER A 305 -21.91 11.25 -44.81
CA SER A 305 -23.19 11.49 -45.49
C SER A 305 -24.28 11.95 -44.49
N PHE A 306 -24.40 11.28 -43.35
CA PHE A 306 -25.31 11.67 -42.27
C PHE A 306 -25.01 13.10 -41.74
N ILE A 307 -23.74 13.44 -41.55
CA ILE A 307 -23.30 14.79 -41.17
C ILE A 307 -23.70 15.80 -42.22
N GLY A 308 -23.53 15.47 -43.51
CA GLY A 308 -23.92 16.30 -44.65
C GLY A 308 -25.41 16.63 -44.65
N ILE A 309 -26.26 15.62 -44.49
CA ILE A 309 -27.72 15.76 -44.41
C ILE A 309 -28.13 16.65 -43.24
N LEU A 310 -27.58 16.43 -42.04
CA LEU A 310 -27.90 17.25 -40.88
C LEU A 310 -27.47 18.71 -41.06
N LYS A 311 -26.32 18.98 -41.72
CA LYS A 311 -25.91 20.34 -42.07
C LYS A 311 -26.83 20.99 -43.12
N ALA A 312 -27.27 20.23 -44.12
CA ALA A 312 -28.25 20.70 -45.11
C ALA A 312 -29.60 21.11 -44.48
N LEU A 313 -29.99 20.38 -43.40
CA LEU A 313 -31.15 20.73 -42.58
C LEU A 313 -30.93 21.87 -41.58
N GLY A 314 -29.78 22.58 -41.65
CA GLY A 314 -29.47 23.75 -40.82
C GLY A 314 -28.89 23.41 -39.45
N TYR A 315 -28.39 22.18 -39.20
CA TYR A 315 -27.78 21.83 -37.92
C TYR A 315 -26.45 22.50 -37.71
N ARG A 316 -26.29 23.27 -36.61
CA ARG A 316 -25.07 24.04 -36.33
C ARG A 316 -23.89 23.12 -36.00
N ASN A 317 -22.67 23.49 -36.44
CA ASN A 317 -21.45 22.71 -36.20
C ASN A 317 -21.21 22.34 -34.72
N ILE A 318 -21.53 23.25 -33.78
CA ILE A 318 -21.33 23.03 -32.35
C ILE A 318 -22.26 21.93 -31.81
N ARG A 319 -23.50 21.83 -32.33
CA ARG A 319 -24.45 20.78 -31.96
C ARG A 319 -24.00 19.43 -32.50
N LEU A 320 -23.46 19.39 -33.72
CA LEU A 320 -22.87 18.18 -34.30
C LEU A 320 -21.65 17.71 -33.49
N ARG A 321 -20.75 18.62 -33.09
CA ARG A 321 -19.62 18.25 -32.22
C ARG A 321 -20.10 17.66 -30.91
N ARG A 322 -21.10 18.24 -30.23
CA ARG A 322 -21.70 17.69 -29.00
C ARG A 322 -22.31 16.31 -29.23
N LEU A 323 -23.00 16.09 -30.36
CA LEU A 323 -23.56 14.79 -30.72
C LEU A 323 -22.46 13.71 -30.77
N PHE A 324 -21.36 13.95 -31.48
CA PHE A 324 -20.24 13.00 -31.59
C PHE A 324 -19.50 12.81 -30.27
N LEU A 325 -19.37 13.86 -29.44
CA LEU A 325 -18.84 13.74 -28.09
C LEU A 325 -19.73 12.86 -27.20
N TYR A 326 -21.06 12.95 -27.29
CA TYR A 326 -21.96 12.07 -26.56
C TYR A 326 -21.86 10.61 -27.02
N ILE A 327 -21.68 10.37 -28.32
CA ILE A 327 -21.46 9.02 -28.86
C ILE A 327 -20.15 8.45 -28.31
N ALA A 328 -19.09 9.24 -28.37
CA ALA A 328 -17.78 8.83 -27.89
C ALA A 328 -17.77 8.61 -26.36
N ALA A 329 -18.35 9.52 -25.58
CA ALA A 329 -18.50 9.37 -24.13
C ALA A 329 -19.30 8.10 -23.77
N GLY A 330 -20.35 7.77 -24.54
CA GLY A 330 -21.10 6.53 -24.36
C GLY A 330 -20.28 5.27 -24.67
N LEU A 331 -19.40 5.32 -25.67
CA LEU A 331 -18.47 4.23 -25.99
C LEU A 331 -17.40 4.06 -24.89
N ILE A 332 -16.81 5.19 -24.44
CA ILE A 332 -15.86 5.21 -23.33
C ILE A 332 -16.51 4.60 -22.09
N GLY A 333 -17.72 5.06 -21.72
CA GLY A 333 -18.42 4.54 -20.55
C GLY A 333 -18.66 3.03 -20.62
N LYS A 334 -19.02 2.48 -21.79
CA LYS A 334 -19.15 1.03 -21.98
C LYS A 334 -17.80 0.31 -21.85
N GLY A 335 -16.74 0.83 -22.45
CA GLY A 335 -15.38 0.29 -22.34
C GLY A 335 -14.89 0.30 -20.90
N MET A 336 -15.12 1.41 -20.17
CA MET A 336 -14.79 1.52 -18.75
C MET A 336 -15.54 0.50 -17.89
N VAL A 337 -16.84 0.31 -18.10
CA VAL A 337 -17.62 -0.70 -17.35
C VAL A 337 -17.03 -2.10 -17.56
N VAL A 338 -16.76 -2.48 -18.82
CA VAL A 338 -16.15 -3.78 -19.14
C VAL A 338 -14.74 -3.88 -18.52
N GLY A 339 -13.93 -2.84 -18.64
CA GLY A 339 -12.58 -2.79 -18.07
C GLY A 339 -12.58 -2.92 -16.54
N ASN A 340 -13.48 -2.22 -15.85
CA ASN A 340 -13.65 -2.33 -14.41
C ASN A 340 -14.09 -3.75 -13.98
N ILE A 341 -15.06 -4.34 -14.67
CA ILE A 341 -15.53 -5.71 -14.38
C ILE A 341 -14.36 -6.69 -14.53
N LEU A 342 -13.59 -6.61 -15.61
CA LEU A 342 -12.43 -7.46 -15.82
C LEU A 342 -11.37 -7.27 -14.73
N ALA A 343 -11.02 -6.02 -14.40
CA ALA A 343 -10.02 -5.72 -13.37
C ALA A 343 -10.44 -6.21 -11.99
N LEU A 344 -11.69 -5.93 -11.59
CA LEU A 344 -12.21 -6.37 -10.29
C LEU A 344 -12.34 -7.89 -10.20
N THR A 345 -12.70 -8.56 -11.32
CA THR A 345 -12.75 -10.03 -11.37
C THR A 345 -11.33 -10.62 -11.25
N LEU A 346 -10.36 -10.13 -12.03
CA LEU A 346 -8.99 -10.62 -11.97
C LEU A 346 -8.33 -10.31 -10.62
N GLY A 347 -8.52 -9.10 -10.09
CA GLY A 347 -8.04 -8.73 -8.77
C GLY A 347 -8.69 -9.57 -7.66
N GLY A 348 -10.01 -9.81 -7.75
CA GLY A 348 -10.73 -10.68 -6.81
C GLY A 348 -10.27 -12.13 -6.86
N LEU A 349 -10.04 -12.69 -8.06
CA LEU A 349 -9.46 -14.03 -8.23
C LEU A 349 -8.07 -14.10 -7.62
N GLN A 350 -7.21 -13.11 -7.85
CA GLN A 350 -5.90 -13.06 -7.24
C GLN A 350 -5.97 -12.99 -5.71
N ALA A 351 -6.85 -12.15 -5.14
CA ALA A 351 -7.02 -12.01 -3.69
C ALA A 351 -7.51 -13.32 -3.03
N LEU A 352 -8.42 -14.06 -3.71
CA LEU A 352 -8.99 -15.31 -3.18
C LEU A 352 -8.06 -16.51 -3.37
N PHE A 353 -7.53 -16.68 -4.57
CA PHE A 353 -6.79 -17.90 -4.94
C PHE A 353 -5.27 -17.75 -4.87
N ARG A 354 -4.75 -16.54 -4.69
CA ARG A 354 -3.30 -16.26 -4.60
C ARG A 354 -2.51 -16.90 -5.75
N ILE A 355 -3.02 -16.75 -6.97
CA ILE A 355 -2.52 -17.43 -8.19
C ILE A 355 -1.09 -16.99 -8.49
N VAL A 356 -0.83 -15.68 -8.46
CA VAL A 356 0.50 -15.12 -8.74
C VAL A 356 1.28 -15.08 -7.43
N ARG A 357 2.31 -15.93 -7.38
CA ARG A 357 3.24 -16.00 -6.24
C ARG A 357 4.45 -15.13 -6.53
N LEU A 358 5.04 -14.62 -5.48
CA LEU A 358 6.27 -13.81 -5.49
C LEU A 358 7.35 -14.54 -4.69
N ASP A 359 8.60 -14.19 -4.98
CA ASP A 359 9.71 -14.58 -4.13
C ASP A 359 9.77 -13.66 -2.91
N SER A 360 9.52 -14.22 -1.73
CA SER A 360 9.51 -13.46 -0.47
C SER A 360 10.86 -12.83 -0.13
N ALA A 361 11.96 -13.40 -0.61
CA ALA A 361 13.29 -12.82 -0.40
C ALA A 361 13.50 -11.49 -1.14
N THR A 362 12.81 -11.31 -2.29
CA THR A 362 12.95 -10.11 -3.13
C THR A 362 11.82 -9.11 -2.89
N TYR A 363 10.60 -9.59 -2.66
CA TYR A 363 9.39 -8.75 -2.61
C TYR A 363 8.77 -8.62 -1.22
N TYR A 364 9.40 -9.20 -0.20
CA TYR A 364 8.94 -9.17 1.21
C TYR A 364 7.56 -9.80 1.43
N MET A 365 7.09 -10.62 0.50
CA MET A 365 5.79 -11.30 0.56
C MET A 365 5.69 -12.45 -0.46
N ASP A 366 4.86 -13.46 -0.14
CA ASP A 366 4.73 -14.68 -0.94
C ASP A 366 3.80 -14.55 -2.15
N THR A 367 2.91 -13.55 -2.17
CA THR A 367 1.88 -13.40 -3.21
C THR A 367 1.65 -11.92 -3.53
N VAL A 368 1.24 -11.63 -4.77
CA VAL A 368 0.84 -10.27 -5.17
C VAL A 368 -0.37 -9.84 -4.34
N PRO A 369 -0.22 -8.81 -3.49
CA PRO A 369 -1.32 -8.32 -2.67
C PRO A 369 -2.26 -7.45 -3.50
N ILE A 370 -3.56 -7.58 -3.24
CA ILE A 370 -4.60 -6.76 -3.87
C ILE A 370 -5.36 -6.03 -2.77
N TYR A 371 -5.39 -4.71 -2.84
CA TYR A 371 -6.16 -3.88 -1.92
C TYR A 371 -7.19 -3.05 -2.67
N PHE A 372 -8.47 -3.21 -2.29
CA PHE A 372 -9.60 -2.52 -2.93
C PHE A 372 -9.88 -1.20 -2.22
N ASP A 373 -9.23 -0.13 -2.66
CA ASP A 373 -9.55 1.23 -2.20
C ASP A 373 -10.53 1.89 -3.18
N TRP A 374 -11.78 2.03 -2.74
CA TRP A 374 -12.87 2.60 -3.54
C TRP A 374 -12.62 4.04 -3.96
N VAL A 375 -11.87 4.80 -3.16
CA VAL A 375 -11.54 6.20 -3.47
C VAL A 375 -10.64 6.26 -4.69
N TYR A 376 -9.58 5.46 -4.73
CA TYR A 376 -8.69 5.39 -5.89
C TYR A 376 -9.38 4.83 -7.13
N ILE A 377 -10.27 3.84 -6.98
CA ILE A 377 -11.07 3.29 -8.09
C ILE A 377 -11.94 4.37 -8.72
N ILE A 378 -12.66 5.16 -7.91
CA ILE A 378 -13.52 6.25 -8.38
C ILE A 378 -12.67 7.34 -9.03
N LEU A 379 -11.59 7.77 -8.37
CA LEU A 379 -10.69 8.81 -8.86
C LEU A 379 -10.09 8.45 -10.23
N LEU A 380 -9.62 7.20 -10.40
CA LEU A 380 -9.14 6.69 -11.67
C LEU A 380 -10.21 6.79 -12.76
N ASN A 381 -11.42 6.29 -12.48
CA ASN A 381 -12.51 6.28 -13.45
C ASN A 381 -12.91 7.71 -13.89
N VAL A 382 -13.02 8.64 -12.94
CA VAL A 382 -13.31 10.04 -13.24
C VAL A 382 -12.17 10.66 -14.05
N GLY A 383 -10.92 10.43 -13.65
CA GLY A 383 -9.75 10.93 -14.36
C GLY A 383 -9.66 10.43 -15.79
N VAL A 384 -9.82 9.12 -16.01
CA VAL A 384 -9.82 8.51 -17.35
C VAL A 384 -10.96 9.08 -18.20
N LEU A 385 -12.17 9.22 -17.65
CA LEU A 385 -13.30 9.79 -18.38
C LEU A 385 -13.03 11.23 -18.80
N VAL A 386 -12.55 12.07 -17.89
CA VAL A 386 -12.26 13.50 -18.18
C VAL A 386 -11.17 13.62 -19.23
N VAL A 387 -10.04 12.96 -19.05
CA VAL A 387 -8.91 13.03 -19.99
C VAL A 387 -9.33 12.51 -21.36
N SER A 388 -10.05 11.39 -21.40
CA SER A 388 -10.55 10.80 -22.64
C SER A 388 -11.50 11.73 -23.41
N VAL A 389 -12.42 12.38 -22.71
CA VAL A 389 -13.33 13.37 -23.33
C VAL A 389 -12.58 14.59 -23.83
N LEU A 390 -11.60 15.08 -23.09
CA LEU A 390 -10.75 16.21 -23.49
C LEU A 390 -9.96 15.88 -24.78
N MET A 391 -9.35 14.70 -24.88
CA MET A 391 -8.63 14.27 -26.07
C MET A 391 -9.51 14.21 -27.32
N LEU A 392 -10.79 13.94 -27.15
CA LEU A 392 -11.73 13.86 -28.27
C LEU A 392 -12.22 15.23 -28.81
N VAL A 393 -11.95 16.31 -28.09
CA VAL A 393 -12.31 17.66 -28.55
C VAL A 393 -11.60 18.00 -29.87
N VAL A 394 -10.32 17.67 -29.99
CA VAL A 394 -9.50 17.96 -31.18
C VAL A 394 -10.06 17.30 -32.45
N PRO A 395 -10.29 15.96 -32.51
CA PRO A 395 -10.81 15.32 -33.70
C PRO A 395 -12.24 15.78 -34.06
N THR A 396 -13.06 16.19 -33.08
CA THR A 396 -14.39 16.71 -33.39
C THR A 396 -14.35 18.04 -34.13
N MET A 397 -13.24 18.80 -34.12
CA MET A 397 -13.10 20.02 -34.93
C MET A 397 -13.13 19.72 -36.43
N LEU A 398 -12.72 18.52 -36.86
CA LEU A 398 -12.79 18.10 -38.27
C LEU A 398 -14.22 18.11 -38.84
N ILE A 399 -15.23 17.88 -37.98
CA ILE A 399 -16.65 17.89 -38.34
C ILE A 399 -17.00 19.27 -38.99
N SER A 400 -16.37 20.36 -38.54
CA SER A 400 -16.64 21.71 -39.10
C SER A 400 -16.17 21.83 -40.54
N ARG A 401 -15.12 21.12 -40.96
CA ARG A 401 -14.50 21.19 -42.28
C ARG A 401 -15.26 20.38 -43.34
N ILE A 402 -16.19 19.54 -42.96
CA ILE A 402 -17.02 18.74 -43.88
C ILE A 402 -18.05 19.66 -44.56
N LYS A 403 -17.93 19.83 -45.89
CA LYS A 403 -18.84 20.64 -46.73
C LYS A 403 -20.04 19.77 -47.12
N PRO A 404 -21.32 20.23 -46.97
CA PRO A 404 -22.53 19.45 -47.29
C PRO A 404 -22.56 18.93 -48.73
N ILE A 405 -22.16 19.81 -49.68
CA ILE A 405 -22.19 19.51 -51.14
C ILE A 405 -21.30 18.30 -51.49
N LYS A 406 -20.09 18.21 -50.86
CA LYS A 406 -19.17 17.07 -51.08
C LYS A 406 -19.60 15.81 -50.35
N ALA A 407 -20.26 15.95 -49.22
CA ALA A 407 -20.66 14.84 -48.36
C ALA A 407 -21.86 14.05 -48.91
N ILE A 408 -22.74 14.69 -49.68
CA ILE A 408 -23.96 14.06 -50.26
C ILE A 408 -23.68 13.47 -51.64
N ARG A 409 -22.58 13.82 -52.30
CA ARG A 409 -22.25 13.45 -53.68
C ARG A 409 -21.33 12.17 -53.78
N PHE A 410 -20.99 11.57 -52.65
CA PHE A 410 -20.24 10.34 -52.59
C PHE A 410 -21.17 9.17 -52.28
N GLU A 411 -21.85 8.70 -53.29
CA GLU A 411 -22.30 7.33 -53.51
C GLU A 411 -21.69 6.80 -54.79
#